data_823dc28b7442623695a3e0fd6046384e
#
_entry.id   823dc28b7442623695a3e0fd6046384e
#
_cell.length_a   1.000
_cell.length_b   1.000
_cell.length_c   1.000
_cell.angle_alpha   90.00
_cell.angle_beta   90.00
_cell.angle_gamma   90.00
#
_symmetry.space_group_name_H-M   'P 1'
#
loop_
_entity.id
_entity.type
_entity.pdbx_description
1 polymer ?
#
loop_
_entity_poly.entity_id
_entity_poly.type
_entity_poly.pdbx_seq_one_letter_code
_entity_poly.pdbx_strand_id
1 'polypeptide(L)'
;MNRFSIWTYAFILSVLSIGIIYSLPNLYPAKPAIQIAYTDSGKSADQQLLNQVTDILENEEIGTESIGLKENNIIAKFNSLDEQLAGKAALQKVLLDQAIVALNLEPSTPQWLRNIGGGPLKLGLDLSGGVHFLPEVDIDSALDNRLESLLN
;
A
#
# COMPACT_ATOMS: atom_id res chain seq x y z
N MET A 1 -26.84 9.68 47.45
CA MET A 1 -25.97 8.82 46.64
C MET A 1 -26.71 8.47 45.34
N ASN A 2 -26.21 8.95 44.24
CA ASN A 2 -26.82 8.69 42.89
C ASN A 2 -26.54 7.22 42.53
N ARG A 3 -27.54 6.34 42.64
CA ARG A 3 -27.45 4.95 42.23
C ARG A 3 -28.06 4.82 40.85
N PHE A 4 -27.20 4.82 39.83
CA PHE A 4 -27.65 4.50 38.50
C PHE A 4 -28.09 3.03 38.42
N SER A 5 -29.08 2.74 37.60
CA SER A 5 -29.53 1.37 37.32
C SER A 5 -28.41 0.53 36.73
N ILE A 6 -28.38 -0.77 37.04
CA ILE A 6 -27.42 -1.72 36.44
C ILE A 6 -27.46 -1.65 34.92
N TRP A 7 -28.61 -1.39 34.32
CA TRP A 7 -28.76 -1.18 32.87
C TRP A 7 -27.94 -0.01 32.31
N THR A 8 -27.82 1.07 33.11
CA THR A 8 -27.00 2.24 32.71
C THR A 8 -25.51 1.86 32.62
N TYR A 9 -25.03 1.11 33.61
CA TYR A 9 -23.64 0.63 33.59
C TYR A 9 -23.40 -0.35 32.45
N ALA A 10 -24.33 -1.27 32.20
CA ALA A 10 -24.26 -2.19 31.05
C ALA A 10 -24.23 -1.45 29.73
N PHE A 11 -25.03 -0.42 29.56
CA PHE A 11 -25.06 0.42 28.38
C PHE A 11 -23.74 1.17 28.18
N ILE A 12 -23.21 1.81 29.22
CA ILE A 12 -21.93 2.52 29.18
C ILE A 12 -20.81 1.55 28.81
N LEU A 13 -20.78 0.37 29.47
CA LEU A 13 -19.75 -0.64 29.18
C LEU A 13 -19.83 -1.12 27.72
N SER A 14 -21.02 -1.32 27.19
CA SER A 14 -21.25 -1.72 25.81
C SER A 14 -20.74 -0.67 24.82
N VAL A 15 -21.08 0.60 25.03
CA VAL A 15 -20.61 1.70 24.17
C VAL A 15 -19.09 1.83 24.23
N LEU A 16 -18.51 1.72 25.43
CA LEU A 16 -17.06 1.78 25.61
C LEU A 16 -16.36 0.62 24.92
N SER A 17 -16.88 -0.60 25.00
CA SER A 17 -16.35 -1.79 24.32
C SER A 17 -16.39 -1.62 22.80
N ILE A 18 -17.49 -1.12 22.26
CA ILE A 18 -17.61 -0.81 20.82
C ILE A 18 -16.56 0.24 20.42
N GLY A 19 -16.43 1.31 21.19
CA GLY A 19 -15.44 2.37 20.93
C GLY A 19 -14.00 1.82 20.91
N ILE A 20 -13.65 0.94 21.83
CA ILE A 20 -12.33 0.29 21.88
C ILE A 20 -12.11 -0.56 20.61
N ILE A 21 -13.10 -1.39 20.24
CA ILE A 21 -12.98 -2.25 19.04
C ILE A 21 -12.77 -1.40 17.77
N TYR A 22 -13.52 -0.32 17.63
CA TYR A 22 -13.36 0.59 16.47
C TYR A 22 -12.09 1.45 16.51
N SER A 23 -11.46 1.58 17.67
CA SER A 23 -10.15 2.25 17.82
C SER A 23 -8.97 1.34 17.48
N LEU A 24 -9.13 0.01 17.60
CA LEU A 24 -8.07 -0.96 17.35
C LEU A 24 -7.37 -0.83 15.97
N PRO A 25 -8.06 -0.52 14.86
CA PRO A 25 -7.40 -0.38 13.56
C PRO A 25 -6.27 0.66 13.54
N ASN A 26 -6.37 1.70 14.37
CA ASN A 26 -5.35 2.74 14.44
C ASN A 26 -4.03 2.27 15.08
N LEU A 27 -4.05 1.13 15.78
CA LEU A 27 -2.84 0.49 16.31
C LEU A 27 -2.07 -0.33 15.27
N TYR A 28 -2.66 -0.51 14.09
CA TYR A 28 -2.08 -1.25 12.97
C TYR A 28 -1.71 -0.30 11.84
N PRO A 29 -0.52 0.34 11.88
CA PRO A 29 -0.10 1.25 10.83
C PRO A 29 0.05 0.50 9.50
N ALA A 30 -0.17 1.21 8.40
CA ALA A 30 0.09 0.66 7.09
C ALA A 30 1.59 0.38 6.94
N LYS A 31 1.94 -0.74 6.31
CA LYS A 31 3.32 -1.15 6.06
C LYS A 31 3.73 -0.81 4.63
N PRO A 32 5.01 -0.47 4.43
CA PRO A 32 5.55 -0.31 3.09
C PRO A 32 5.37 -1.59 2.29
N ALA A 33 4.84 -1.48 1.09
CA ALA A 33 4.62 -2.62 0.21
C ALA A 33 4.93 -2.25 -1.25
N ILE A 34 5.28 -3.23 -2.03
CA ILE A 34 5.41 -3.11 -3.48
C ILE A 34 4.30 -3.94 -4.11
N GLN A 35 3.62 -3.33 -5.04
CA GLN A 35 2.64 -3.99 -5.89
C GLN A 35 3.25 -4.24 -7.25
N ILE A 36 3.24 -5.49 -7.70
CA ILE A 36 3.79 -5.92 -8.96
C ILE A 36 2.66 -6.49 -9.81
N ALA A 37 2.52 -6.01 -11.03
CA ALA A 37 1.55 -6.47 -12.01
C ALA A 37 2.23 -6.64 -13.37
N TYR A 38 1.74 -7.55 -14.22
CA TYR A 38 2.21 -7.57 -15.60
C TYR A 38 1.88 -6.27 -16.31
N THR A 39 2.78 -5.83 -17.20
CA THR A 39 2.55 -4.66 -18.05
C THR A 39 1.39 -4.92 -19.04
N ASP A 40 1.22 -6.16 -19.45
CA ASP A 40 0.12 -6.59 -20.32
C ASP A 40 -1.16 -6.73 -19.49
N SER A 41 -2.14 -5.86 -19.75
CA SER A 41 -3.43 -5.82 -19.04
C SER A 41 -4.27 -7.11 -19.17
N GLY A 42 -3.92 -8.00 -20.08
CA GLY A 42 -4.58 -9.29 -20.27
C GLY A 42 -4.01 -10.42 -19.42
N LYS A 43 -2.87 -10.20 -18.75
CA LYS A 43 -2.22 -11.20 -17.89
C LYS A 43 -2.42 -10.89 -16.41
N SER A 44 -2.93 -11.87 -15.69
CA SER A 44 -2.93 -11.85 -14.22
C SER A 44 -1.59 -12.32 -13.69
N ALA A 45 -1.14 -11.75 -12.59
CA ALA A 45 0.04 -12.25 -11.89
C ALA A 45 -0.16 -13.72 -11.53
N ASP A 46 0.85 -14.51 -11.82
CA ASP A 46 0.84 -15.96 -11.66
C ASP A 46 1.95 -16.43 -10.69
N GLN A 47 1.98 -17.72 -10.43
CA GLN A 47 2.97 -18.34 -9.55
C GLN A 47 4.40 -18.20 -10.13
N GLN A 48 4.55 -18.12 -11.45
CA GLN A 48 5.84 -17.96 -12.08
C GLN A 48 6.44 -16.58 -11.77
N LEU A 49 5.64 -15.53 -11.92
CA LEU A 49 6.05 -14.17 -11.56
C LEU A 49 6.33 -14.05 -10.04
N LEU A 50 5.50 -14.73 -9.20
CA LEU A 50 5.71 -14.74 -7.76
C LEU A 50 7.07 -15.35 -7.39
N ASN A 51 7.41 -16.49 -7.96
CA ASN A 51 8.70 -17.13 -7.72
C ASN A 51 9.86 -16.25 -8.20
N GLN A 52 9.74 -15.65 -9.39
CA GLN A 52 10.75 -14.75 -9.92
C GLN A 52 10.97 -13.51 -9.02
N VAL A 53 9.90 -12.90 -8.53
CA VAL A 53 9.97 -11.78 -7.58
C VAL A 53 10.65 -12.21 -6.27
N THR A 54 10.31 -13.39 -5.77
CA THR A 54 10.91 -13.93 -4.54
C THR A 54 12.40 -14.15 -4.73
N ASP A 55 12.81 -14.84 -5.81
CA ASP A 55 14.21 -15.12 -6.11
C ASP A 55 15.04 -13.82 -6.26
N ILE A 56 14.48 -12.78 -6.89
CA ILE A 56 15.17 -11.48 -7.03
C ILE A 56 15.40 -10.84 -5.67
N LEU A 57 14.39 -10.80 -4.81
CA LEU A 57 14.49 -10.17 -3.50
C LEU A 57 15.43 -10.96 -2.55
N GLU A 58 15.42 -12.28 -2.62
CA GLU A 58 16.33 -13.14 -1.87
C GLU A 58 17.79 -13.00 -2.34
N ASN A 59 18.04 -12.97 -3.65
CA ASN A 59 19.38 -12.79 -4.21
C ASN A 59 20.03 -11.45 -3.87
N GLU A 60 19.22 -10.40 -3.74
CA GLU A 60 19.68 -9.05 -3.33
C GLU A 60 19.68 -8.89 -1.80
N GLU A 61 19.41 -9.96 -1.05
CA GLU A 61 19.37 -9.98 0.43
C GLU A 61 18.40 -8.94 1.03
N ILE A 62 17.32 -8.63 0.33
CA ILE A 62 16.33 -7.64 0.76
C ILE A 62 15.31 -8.31 1.67
N GLY A 63 15.25 -7.86 2.93
CA GLY A 63 14.31 -8.38 3.92
C GLY A 63 12.86 -8.12 3.53
N THR A 64 12.06 -9.17 3.42
CA THR A 64 10.63 -9.08 3.20
C THR A 64 9.85 -9.68 4.36
N GLU A 65 8.78 -9.03 4.78
CA GLU A 65 7.87 -9.57 5.80
C GLU A 65 6.99 -10.68 5.23
N SER A 66 6.46 -10.45 4.05
CA SER A 66 5.63 -11.42 3.32
C SER A 66 5.54 -11.07 1.84
N ILE A 67 5.52 -12.08 1.00
CA ILE A 67 5.25 -11.96 -0.42
C ILE A 67 4.05 -12.85 -0.74
N GLY A 68 3.10 -12.35 -1.51
CA GLY A 68 1.91 -13.13 -1.84
C GLY A 68 1.14 -12.60 -3.02
N LEU A 69 0.38 -13.51 -3.63
CA LEU A 69 -0.54 -13.19 -4.71
C LEU A 69 -1.84 -12.66 -4.11
N LYS A 70 -2.28 -11.50 -4.56
CA LYS A 70 -3.54 -10.88 -4.15
C LYS A 70 -4.30 -10.40 -5.38
N GLU A 71 -5.45 -11.01 -5.60
CA GLU A 71 -6.24 -10.77 -6.82
C GLU A 71 -5.39 -11.04 -8.08
N ASN A 72 -5.06 -10.01 -8.84
CA ASN A 72 -4.28 -10.09 -10.07
C ASN A 72 -2.85 -9.55 -9.94
N ASN A 73 -2.40 -9.27 -8.70
CA ASN A 73 -1.12 -8.61 -8.43
C ASN A 73 -0.33 -9.38 -7.39
N ILE A 74 0.98 -9.20 -7.38
CA ILE A 74 1.84 -9.65 -6.29
C ILE A 74 2.04 -8.47 -5.34
N ILE A 75 1.87 -8.74 -4.06
CA ILE A 75 2.14 -7.77 -2.98
C ILE A 75 3.32 -8.30 -2.16
N ALA A 76 4.41 -7.55 -2.17
CA ALA A 76 5.54 -7.76 -1.29
C ALA A 76 5.53 -6.70 -0.18
N LYS A 77 5.50 -7.13 1.09
CA LYS A 77 5.53 -6.24 2.26
C LYS A 77 6.92 -6.18 2.84
N PHE A 78 7.30 -5.00 3.30
CA PHE A 78 8.61 -4.71 3.87
C PHE A 78 8.47 -4.18 5.30
N ASN A 79 9.53 -4.32 6.09
CA ASN A 79 9.55 -3.80 7.46
C ASN A 79 9.94 -2.32 7.50
N SER A 80 10.66 -1.83 6.49
CA SER A 80 11.12 -0.45 6.41
C SER A 80 10.92 0.15 5.01
N LEU A 81 10.93 1.47 4.96
CA LEU A 81 10.85 2.22 3.71
C LEU A 81 12.12 2.02 2.85
N ASP A 82 13.27 1.88 3.51
CA ASP A 82 14.54 1.67 2.82
C ASP A 82 14.57 0.32 2.10
N GLU A 83 14.09 -0.75 2.75
CA GLU A 83 13.93 -2.06 2.12
C GLU A 83 12.94 -2.03 0.95
N GLN A 84 11.84 -1.27 1.08
CA GLN A 84 10.88 -1.07 0.00
C GLN A 84 11.52 -0.40 -1.22
N LEU A 85 12.32 0.65 -1.00
CA LEU A 85 12.98 1.38 -2.08
C LEU A 85 14.06 0.53 -2.75
N ALA A 86 14.85 -0.21 -1.96
CA ALA A 86 15.84 -1.16 -2.47
C ALA A 86 15.17 -2.28 -3.28
N GLY A 87 14.09 -2.86 -2.75
CA GLY A 87 13.30 -3.88 -3.45
C GLY A 87 12.71 -3.38 -4.76
N LYS A 88 12.19 -2.15 -4.79
CA LYS A 88 11.72 -1.54 -6.03
C LYS A 88 12.84 -1.43 -7.06
N ALA A 89 14.01 -0.92 -6.66
CA ALA A 89 15.14 -0.74 -7.58
C ALA A 89 15.62 -2.09 -8.14
N ALA A 90 15.74 -3.12 -7.29
CA ALA A 90 16.11 -4.47 -7.71
C ALA A 90 15.10 -5.08 -8.69
N LEU A 91 13.82 -5.01 -8.36
CA LEU A 91 12.74 -5.54 -9.20
C LEU A 91 12.63 -4.80 -10.53
N GLN A 92 12.73 -3.47 -10.54
CA GLN A 92 12.70 -2.69 -11.77
C GLN A 92 13.86 -3.02 -12.70
N LYS A 93 15.05 -3.28 -12.16
CA LYS A 93 16.24 -3.62 -12.93
C LYS A 93 16.12 -4.97 -13.67
N VAL A 94 15.44 -5.93 -13.08
CA VAL A 94 15.31 -7.30 -13.63
C VAL A 94 14.04 -7.48 -14.44
N LEU A 95 12.92 -6.96 -13.96
CA LEU A 95 11.61 -7.14 -14.61
C LEU A 95 11.39 -6.18 -15.77
N LEU A 96 12.15 -5.06 -15.85
CA LEU A 96 12.12 -4.08 -16.94
C LEU A 96 10.68 -3.85 -17.47
N ASP A 97 10.44 -4.25 -18.75
CA ASP A 97 9.16 -4.06 -19.43
C ASP A 97 8.12 -5.16 -19.16
N GLN A 98 8.48 -6.22 -18.43
CA GLN A 98 7.59 -7.34 -18.14
C GLN A 98 6.51 -7.00 -17.12
N ALA A 99 6.88 -6.24 -16.07
CA ALA A 99 6.01 -5.94 -14.97
C ALA A 99 6.15 -4.49 -14.49
N ILE A 100 5.03 -3.93 -14.11
CA ILE A 100 4.95 -2.62 -13.47
C ILE A 100 5.17 -2.81 -11.97
N VAL A 101 6.15 -2.09 -11.41
CA VAL A 101 6.52 -2.12 -10.00
C VAL A 101 6.11 -0.80 -9.35
N ALA A 102 5.03 -0.81 -8.59
CA ALA A 102 4.47 0.36 -7.93
C ALA A 102 4.69 0.32 -6.41
N LEU A 103 5.07 1.46 -5.82
CA LEU A 103 5.08 1.62 -4.37
C LEU A 103 3.65 1.69 -3.86
N ASN A 104 3.38 0.98 -2.78
CA ASN A 104 2.08 0.94 -2.13
C ASN A 104 2.25 0.94 -0.61
N LEU A 105 1.17 1.22 0.11
CA LEU A 105 1.05 1.06 1.55
C LEU A 105 -0.06 0.04 1.82
N GLU A 106 0.31 -1.13 2.30
CA GLU A 106 -0.66 -2.17 2.60
C GLU A 106 -1.11 -2.09 4.06
N PRO A 107 -2.41 -2.02 4.33
CA PRO A 107 -2.92 -2.03 5.69
C PRO A 107 -2.51 -3.31 6.44
N SER A 108 -1.97 -3.18 7.65
CA SER A 108 -1.62 -4.32 8.49
C SER A 108 -2.77 -4.78 9.39
N THR A 109 -3.95 -4.17 9.25
CA THR A 109 -5.15 -4.51 10.03
C THR A 109 -5.58 -5.96 9.80
N PRO A 110 -5.78 -6.77 10.87
CA PRO A 110 -6.24 -8.15 10.77
C PRO A 110 -7.57 -8.29 10.02
N GLN A 111 -7.74 -9.41 9.29
CA GLN A 111 -8.94 -9.62 8.46
C GLN A 111 -10.25 -9.60 9.25
N TRP A 112 -10.26 -10.17 10.49
CA TRP A 112 -11.46 -10.18 11.34
C TRP A 112 -11.94 -8.77 11.66
N LEU A 113 -10.98 -7.83 11.89
CA LEU A 113 -11.29 -6.44 12.19
C LEU A 113 -11.78 -5.69 10.95
N ARG A 114 -11.22 -6.01 9.78
CA ARG A 114 -11.70 -5.49 8.49
C ARG A 114 -13.11 -5.95 8.15
N ASN A 115 -13.45 -7.20 8.48
CA ASN A 115 -14.77 -7.78 8.20
C ASN A 115 -15.90 -7.09 8.99
N ILE A 116 -15.62 -6.52 10.16
CA ILE A 116 -16.58 -5.73 10.95
C ILE A 116 -16.56 -4.24 10.58
N GLY A 117 -15.90 -3.87 9.46
CA GLY A 117 -15.81 -2.49 8.99
C GLY A 117 -14.74 -1.65 9.70
N GLY A 118 -13.89 -2.25 10.53
CA GLY A 118 -12.75 -1.60 11.16
C GLY A 118 -11.63 -1.37 10.15
N GLY A 119 -11.38 -0.13 9.77
CA GLY A 119 -10.25 0.27 8.94
C GLY A 119 -9.44 1.38 9.61
N PRO A 120 -8.13 1.48 9.35
CA PRO A 120 -7.34 2.60 9.85
C PRO A 120 -7.88 3.90 9.27
N LEU A 121 -7.79 4.96 10.06
CA LEU A 121 -8.17 6.30 9.63
C LEU A 121 -7.31 6.68 8.42
N LYS A 122 -7.96 6.96 7.30
CA LYS A 122 -7.28 7.51 6.13
C LYS A 122 -6.94 8.96 6.43
N LEU A 123 -5.72 9.20 6.86
CA LEU A 123 -5.20 10.55 7.02
C LEU A 123 -5.17 11.23 5.65
N GLY A 124 -5.75 12.41 5.57
CA GLY A 124 -5.64 13.24 4.36
C GLY A 124 -4.17 13.58 4.07
N LEU A 125 -3.90 14.02 2.86
CA LEU A 125 -2.55 14.37 2.41
C LEU A 125 -1.83 15.34 3.36
N ASP A 126 -2.56 16.26 3.95
CA ASP A 126 -2.04 17.26 4.90
C ASP A 126 -1.57 16.67 6.23
N LEU A 127 -2.11 15.52 6.62
CA LEU A 127 -1.81 14.85 7.90
C LEU A 127 -0.87 13.65 7.74
N SER A 128 -0.68 13.18 6.52
CA SER A 128 0.16 11.99 6.24
C SER A 128 1.65 12.27 6.33
N GLY A 129 2.06 13.53 6.48
CA GLY A 129 3.46 13.94 6.52
C GLY A 129 4.25 13.38 5.34
N GLY A 130 4.39 14.12 4.28
CA GLY A 130 5.11 13.71 3.08
C GLY A 130 5.59 14.92 2.29
N VAL A 131 6.59 14.70 1.46
CA VAL A 131 7.04 15.72 0.52
C VAL A 131 6.02 15.76 -0.62
N HIS A 132 5.28 16.86 -0.73
CA HIS A 132 4.46 17.14 -1.90
C HIS A 132 5.39 17.47 -3.08
N PHE A 133 5.54 16.54 -4.00
CA PHE A 133 6.04 16.87 -5.33
C PHE A 133 4.86 17.43 -6.14
N LEU A 134 4.87 18.72 -6.39
CA LEU A 134 4.08 19.33 -7.44
C LEU A 134 4.90 19.19 -8.73
N PRO A 135 4.60 18.23 -9.61
CA PRO A 135 5.20 18.22 -10.93
C PRO A 135 4.69 19.45 -11.68
N GLU A 136 5.52 20.46 -11.82
CA GLU A 136 5.26 21.57 -12.72
C GLU A 136 5.49 21.04 -14.14
N VAL A 137 4.40 20.83 -14.86
CA VAL A 137 4.46 20.45 -16.27
C VAL A 137 4.74 21.73 -17.05
N ASP A 138 5.95 21.84 -17.61
CA ASP A 138 6.27 22.90 -18.55
C ASP A 138 5.49 22.69 -19.86
N ILE A 139 4.33 23.33 -19.90
CA ILE A 139 3.37 23.22 -21.01
C ILE A 139 3.96 23.88 -22.26
N ASP A 140 4.79 24.90 -22.13
CA ASP A 140 5.37 25.63 -23.24
C ASP A 140 6.38 24.74 -23.99
N SER A 141 7.26 24.03 -23.26
CA SER A 141 8.18 23.06 -23.86
C SER A 141 7.45 21.88 -24.52
N ALA A 142 6.33 21.43 -23.96
CA ALA A 142 5.54 20.35 -24.54
C ALA A 142 4.81 20.78 -25.82
N LEU A 143 4.37 22.03 -25.90
CA LEU A 143 3.74 22.60 -27.08
C LEU A 143 4.75 22.81 -28.21
N ASP A 144 5.94 23.32 -27.89
CA ASP A 144 7.01 23.54 -28.89
C ASP A 144 7.46 22.24 -29.51
N ASN A 145 7.68 21.19 -28.73
CA ASN A 145 7.99 19.85 -29.22
C ASN A 145 6.90 19.27 -30.12
N ARG A 146 5.62 19.55 -29.80
CA ARG A 146 4.48 19.12 -30.62
C ARG A 146 4.42 19.90 -31.96
N LEU A 147 4.68 21.20 -31.92
CA LEU A 147 4.71 22.03 -33.11
C LEU A 147 5.84 21.64 -34.06
N GLU A 148 7.04 21.38 -33.55
CA GLU A 148 8.17 20.89 -34.36
C GLU A 148 7.89 19.53 -34.98
N SER A 149 7.20 18.63 -34.29
CA SER A 149 6.83 17.30 -34.80
C SER A 149 5.77 17.34 -35.91
N LEU A 150 5.01 18.43 -36.02
CA LEU A 150 3.98 18.63 -37.03
C LEU A 150 4.50 19.38 -38.27
N LEU A 151 5.69 20.04 -38.18
CA LEU A 151 6.29 20.81 -39.24
C LEU A 151 7.36 19.99 -40.04
N ASN A 152 7.73 18.79 -39.57
CA ASN A 152 8.60 17.82 -40.21
C ASN A 152 7.80 16.64 -40.77
#